data_3bbf412975d9069969366e4bfa4c77eb
#
_entry.id   3bbf412975d9069969366e4bfa4c77eb
#
_cell.length_a   1.000
_cell.length_b   1.000
_cell.length_c   1.000
_cell.angle_alpha   90.00
_cell.angle_beta   90.00
_cell.angle_gamma   90.00
#
_symmetry.space_group_name_H-M   'P 1'
#
loop_
_entity.id
_entity.type
_entity.pdbx_description
1 polymer ?
#
loop_
_entity_poly.entity_id
_entity_poly.type
_entity_poly.pdbx_seq_one_letter_code
_entity_poly.pdbx_strand_id
1 'polypeptide(L)'
;MKANQGARRARSSWQLYPAFALAALLIGCATQSGPPLSSLATVGGPPKGMARIVVVREKGFFGWRDTALPVKIDNEPLGEVVTGSFAYLDRPAGPHQLSAELFGWPGTTRQDFTAVPGRTYFFRAKVNEKVNDIGAFSMISPLGGAIASVATFNDGHGPIDLMPITEAEAKQAIAAAQ
;
A
#
# COMPACT_ATOMS: atom_id res chain seq x y z
N MET A 1 67.21 -49.11 12.78
CA MET A 1 65.76 -49.06 12.42
C MET A 1 65.15 -47.77 12.92
N LYS A 2 64.85 -46.82 12.03
CA LYS A 2 64.19 -45.53 12.38
C LYS A 2 62.86 -45.47 11.64
N ALA A 3 61.77 -45.47 12.39
CA ALA A 3 60.42 -45.33 11.88
C ALA A 3 60.16 -43.85 11.60
N ASN A 4 59.81 -43.56 10.37
CA ASN A 4 59.44 -42.20 9.93
C ASN A 4 57.91 -42.05 10.05
N GLN A 5 57.45 -41.24 11.01
CA GLN A 5 56.04 -40.90 11.17
C GLN A 5 55.68 -39.68 10.33
N GLY A 6 54.99 -39.94 9.22
CA GLY A 6 54.44 -38.90 8.37
C GLY A 6 53.26 -38.16 9.04
N ALA A 7 53.45 -36.92 9.39
CA ALA A 7 52.42 -36.04 9.88
C ALA A 7 51.44 -35.68 8.77
N ARG A 8 50.24 -36.23 8.83
CA ARG A 8 49.12 -35.81 7.98
C ARG A 8 48.60 -34.46 8.48
N ARG A 9 48.85 -33.40 7.70
CA ARG A 9 48.23 -32.09 7.91
C ARG A 9 46.73 -32.17 7.58
N ALA A 10 45.88 -32.10 8.59
CA ALA A 10 44.47 -31.86 8.42
C ALA A 10 44.26 -30.45 7.84
N ARG A 11 43.84 -30.35 6.58
CA ARG A 11 43.42 -29.10 5.98
C ARG A 11 42.09 -28.67 6.59
N SER A 12 42.13 -27.59 7.33
CA SER A 12 40.97 -26.93 7.93
C SER A 12 40.00 -26.48 6.87
N SER A 13 38.81 -27.08 6.86
CA SER A 13 37.68 -26.79 5.94
C SER A 13 36.87 -25.57 6.37
N TRP A 14 37.45 -24.62 7.10
CA TRP A 14 36.74 -23.49 7.68
C TRP A 14 36.64 -22.26 6.77
N GLN A 15 37.17 -22.30 5.54
CA GLN A 15 37.19 -21.16 4.65
C GLN A 15 35.97 -21.03 3.71
N LEU A 16 35.01 -21.97 3.72
CA LEU A 16 33.87 -21.97 2.80
C LEU A 16 32.57 -21.38 3.39
N TYR A 17 32.51 -21.09 4.69
CA TYR A 17 31.29 -20.59 5.35
C TYR A 17 30.98 -19.11 5.17
N PRO A 18 31.94 -18.16 4.96
CA PRO A 18 31.58 -16.76 4.81
C PRO A 18 30.89 -16.44 3.48
N ALA A 19 31.09 -17.22 2.43
CA ALA A 19 30.46 -16.97 1.14
C ALA A 19 28.96 -17.30 1.10
N PHE A 20 28.52 -18.29 1.87
CA PHE A 20 27.09 -18.65 1.96
C PHE A 20 26.29 -17.69 2.85
N ALA A 21 26.90 -17.08 3.87
CA ALA A 21 26.24 -16.12 4.73
C ALA A 21 25.93 -14.77 4.02
N LEU A 22 26.76 -14.39 3.04
CA LEU A 22 26.55 -13.15 2.27
C LEU A 22 25.43 -13.27 1.22
N ALA A 23 25.18 -14.47 0.70
CA ALA A 23 24.11 -14.71 -0.27
C ALA A 23 22.70 -14.69 0.38
N ALA A 24 22.60 -14.98 1.68
CA ALA A 24 21.32 -14.95 2.39
C ALA A 24 20.82 -13.55 2.74
N LEU A 25 21.66 -12.52 2.67
CA LEU A 25 21.28 -11.12 2.94
C LEU A 25 20.66 -10.38 1.73
N LEU A 26 20.63 -10.99 0.56
CA LEU A 26 20.04 -10.41 -0.65
C LEU A 26 18.57 -10.82 -0.88
N ILE A 27 17.97 -11.62 0.00
CA ILE A 27 16.57 -12.07 -0.10
C ILE A 27 15.70 -11.20 0.83
N GLY A 28 15.66 -9.89 0.63
CA GLY A 28 14.97 -9.07 1.61
C GLY A 28 14.38 -7.75 1.16
N CYS A 29 14.20 -7.54 -0.13
CA CYS A 29 13.38 -6.43 -0.62
C CYS A 29 12.32 -6.95 -1.59
N ALA A 30 11.48 -7.87 -1.13
CA ALA A 30 10.17 -8.04 -1.74
C ALA A 30 9.36 -6.84 -1.27
N THR A 31 9.35 -5.75 -2.05
CA THR A 31 8.30 -4.74 -1.96
C THR A 31 6.98 -5.50 -2.06
N GLN A 32 6.18 -5.48 -1.00
CA GLN A 32 4.82 -6.03 -1.05
C GLN A 32 4.03 -5.16 -2.02
N SER A 33 4.06 -5.55 -3.27
CA SER A 33 3.18 -5.01 -4.29
C SER A 33 1.80 -5.60 -4.04
N GLY A 34 0.79 -4.76 -3.83
CA GLY A 34 -0.60 -5.23 -3.83
C GLY A 34 -0.94 -5.90 -5.18
N PRO A 35 -2.07 -6.63 -5.28
CA PRO A 35 -2.47 -7.25 -6.53
C PRO A 35 -2.62 -6.18 -7.62
N PRO A 36 -2.12 -6.42 -8.85
CA PRO A 36 -2.19 -5.45 -9.94
C PRO A 36 -3.65 -5.18 -10.31
N LEU A 37 -3.98 -3.94 -10.69
CA LEU A 37 -5.35 -3.55 -11.08
C LEU A 37 -5.95 -4.48 -12.15
N SER A 38 -5.15 -5.00 -13.06
CA SER A 38 -5.58 -5.93 -14.11
C SER A 38 -6.22 -7.22 -13.55
N SER A 39 -5.80 -7.67 -12.36
CA SER A 39 -6.38 -8.86 -11.72
C SER A 39 -7.74 -8.60 -11.05
N LEU A 40 -8.16 -7.34 -10.88
CA LEU A 40 -9.46 -7.01 -10.28
C LEU A 40 -10.62 -7.60 -11.11
N ALA A 41 -10.48 -7.70 -12.42
CA ALA A 41 -11.49 -8.30 -13.30
C ALA A 41 -11.78 -9.79 -12.99
N THR A 42 -10.83 -10.49 -12.35
CA THR A 42 -10.99 -11.91 -11.96
C THR A 42 -11.56 -12.09 -10.56
N VAL A 43 -11.69 -11.00 -9.79
CA VAL A 43 -12.28 -11.04 -8.45
C VAL A 43 -13.80 -11.21 -8.60
N GLY A 44 -14.33 -12.34 -8.15
CA GLY A 44 -15.77 -12.65 -8.19
C GLY A 44 -16.61 -11.66 -7.38
N GLY A 45 -17.92 -11.82 -7.42
CA GLY A 45 -18.84 -11.02 -6.59
C GLY A 45 -18.69 -11.29 -5.09
N PRO A 46 -19.35 -10.47 -4.24
CA PRO A 46 -19.32 -10.68 -2.79
C PRO A 46 -20.06 -11.98 -2.40
N PRO A 47 -19.70 -12.60 -1.27
CA PRO A 47 -20.45 -13.71 -0.70
C PRO A 47 -21.90 -13.35 -0.41
N LYS A 48 -22.78 -14.36 -0.29
CA LYS A 48 -24.20 -14.15 0.03
C LYS A 48 -24.37 -13.37 1.35
N GLY A 49 -25.16 -12.31 1.28
CA GLY A 49 -25.44 -11.44 2.44
C GLY A 49 -24.37 -10.37 2.70
N MET A 50 -23.27 -10.39 1.97
CA MET A 50 -22.19 -9.41 2.07
C MET A 50 -22.20 -8.40 0.92
N ALA A 51 -21.53 -7.31 1.12
CA ALA A 51 -21.12 -6.35 0.09
C ALA A 51 -19.60 -6.37 -0.03
N ARG A 52 -19.07 -6.14 -1.22
CA ARG A 52 -17.63 -6.02 -1.45
C ARG A 52 -17.23 -4.56 -1.54
N ILE A 53 -16.23 -4.19 -0.81
CA ILE A 53 -15.64 -2.86 -0.83
C ILE A 53 -14.26 -2.97 -1.47
N VAL A 54 -14.06 -2.29 -2.58
CA VAL A 54 -12.82 -2.29 -3.36
C VAL A 54 -12.24 -0.89 -3.34
N VAL A 55 -10.98 -0.78 -2.94
CA VAL A 55 -10.22 0.47 -3.05
C VAL A 55 -9.16 0.29 -4.11
N VAL A 56 -9.17 1.16 -5.12
CA VAL A 56 -8.21 1.17 -6.22
C VAL A 56 -7.29 2.38 -6.11
N ARG A 57 -6.03 2.20 -6.48
CA ARG A 57 -5.08 3.28 -6.63
C ARG A 57 -4.46 3.24 -8.01
N GLU A 58 -4.78 4.22 -8.82
CA GLU A 58 -4.25 4.36 -10.17
C GLU A 58 -2.76 4.68 -10.15
N LYS A 59 -2.07 4.41 -11.27
CA LYS A 59 -0.69 4.84 -11.44
C LYS A 59 -0.64 6.37 -11.44
N GLY A 60 0.10 6.94 -10.50
CA GLY A 60 0.33 8.38 -10.44
C GLY A 60 1.55 8.78 -11.26
N PHE A 61 1.59 10.05 -11.69
CA PHE A 61 2.69 10.60 -12.48
C PHE A 61 4.01 10.79 -11.68
N PHE A 62 3.94 10.80 -10.35
CA PHE A 62 5.11 11.05 -9.48
C PHE A 62 5.61 9.79 -8.79
N GLY A 63 6.52 9.07 -9.44
CA GLY A 63 7.06 7.77 -9.00
C GLY A 63 7.86 7.76 -7.68
N TRP A 64 8.24 8.91 -7.09
CA TRP A 64 8.98 8.95 -5.83
C TRP A 64 8.09 8.92 -4.58
N ARG A 65 6.76 8.96 -4.74
CA ARG A 65 5.76 8.88 -3.67
C ARG A 65 4.91 7.61 -3.71
N ASP A 66 5.49 6.52 -4.17
CA ASP A 66 4.85 5.21 -4.23
C ASP A 66 4.81 4.53 -2.84
N THR A 67 4.51 5.32 -1.81
CA THR A 67 4.24 4.76 -0.49
C THR A 67 2.90 4.03 -0.50
N ALA A 68 2.90 2.84 0.06
CA ALA A 68 1.65 2.11 0.31
C ALA A 68 0.70 2.97 1.16
N LEU A 69 -0.56 3.02 0.77
CA LEU A 69 -1.59 3.71 1.54
C LEU A 69 -2.30 2.71 2.46
N PRO A 70 -2.15 2.84 3.78
CA PRO A 70 -2.94 2.06 4.72
C PRO A 70 -4.41 2.51 4.64
N VAL A 71 -5.27 1.59 4.28
CA VAL A 71 -6.72 1.81 4.22
C VAL A 71 -7.40 0.91 5.23
N LYS A 72 -8.36 1.46 5.96
CA LYS A 72 -9.16 0.74 6.95
C LYS A 72 -10.64 0.86 6.62
N ILE A 73 -11.42 -0.13 7.00
CA ILE A 73 -12.87 -0.09 7.01
C ILE A 73 -13.33 -0.44 8.42
N ASP A 74 -14.14 0.43 9.04
CA ASP A 74 -14.60 0.29 10.41
C ASP A 74 -13.45 0.06 11.42
N ASN A 75 -12.32 0.76 11.21
CA ASN A 75 -11.05 0.61 11.92
C ASN A 75 -10.31 -0.72 11.70
N GLU A 76 -10.83 -1.66 10.92
CA GLU A 76 -10.10 -2.86 10.54
C GLU A 76 -9.29 -2.63 9.26
N PRO A 77 -8.03 -3.11 9.19
CA PRO A 77 -7.23 -2.97 8.00
C PRO A 77 -7.90 -3.65 6.78
N LEU A 78 -8.14 -2.89 5.73
CA LEU A 78 -8.51 -3.43 4.42
C LEU A 78 -7.27 -3.92 3.69
N GLY A 79 -6.14 -3.26 3.90
CA GLY A 79 -4.86 -3.57 3.32
C GLY A 79 -4.08 -2.31 2.95
N GLU A 80 -2.89 -2.53 2.43
CA GLU A 80 -2.06 -1.46 1.87
C GLU A 80 -2.29 -1.39 0.35
N VAL A 81 -2.64 -0.22 -0.14
CA VAL A 81 -2.91 0.00 -1.55
C VAL A 81 -1.75 0.76 -2.17
N VAL A 82 -0.93 0.05 -2.94
CA VAL A 82 0.17 0.64 -3.72
C VAL A 82 -0.31 1.14 -5.07
N THR A 83 0.43 2.04 -5.69
CA THR A 83 0.12 2.59 -7.02
C THR A 83 -0.06 1.47 -8.05
N GLY A 84 -1.14 1.54 -8.82
CA GLY A 84 -1.48 0.52 -9.83
C GLY A 84 -2.05 -0.77 -9.24
N SER A 85 -2.48 -0.77 -7.99
CA SER A 85 -3.06 -1.93 -7.30
C SER A 85 -4.43 -1.64 -6.69
N PHE A 86 -5.02 -2.67 -6.09
CA PHE A 86 -6.24 -2.56 -5.32
C PHE A 86 -6.17 -3.44 -4.07
N ALA A 87 -7.04 -3.14 -3.11
CA ALA A 87 -7.37 -4.04 -2.02
C ALA A 87 -8.89 -4.15 -1.91
N TYR A 88 -9.40 -5.25 -1.37
CA TYR A 88 -10.83 -5.41 -1.14
C TYR A 88 -11.12 -6.18 0.14
N LEU A 89 -12.32 -5.94 0.67
CA LEU A 89 -12.84 -6.65 1.83
C LEU A 89 -14.35 -6.79 1.70
N ASP A 90 -14.89 -7.94 2.12
CA ASP A 90 -16.32 -8.18 2.18
C ASP A 90 -16.86 -7.80 3.56
N ARG A 91 -17.98 -7.06 3.59
CA ARG A 91 -18.64 -6.60 4.83
C ARG A 91 -20.13 -6.91 4.80
N PRO A 92 -20.78 -7.12 5.96
CA PRO A 92 -22.23 -7.21 6.03
C PRO A 92 -22.90 -5.95 5.46
N ALA A 93 -24.22 -6.02 5.23
CA ALA A 93 -24.99 -4.82 4.89
C ALA A 93 -25.06 -3.87 6.09
N GLY A 94 -25.08 -2.56 5.83
CA GLY A 94 -25.19 -1.55 6.87
C GLY A 94 -24.31 -0.32 6.63
N PRO A 95 -24.28 0.59 7.61
CA PRO A 95 -23.38 1.74 7.57
C PRO A 95 -21.94 1.31 7.83
N HIS A 96 -21.02 1.86 7.07
CA HIS A 96 -19.58 1.62 7.15
C HIS A 96 -18.80 2.91 6.98
N GLN A 97 -17.60 2.96 7.54
CA GLN A 97 -16.66 4.06 7.36
C GLN A 97 -15.36 3.55 6.78
N LEU A 98 -15.00 4.07 5.62
CA LEU A 98 -13.68 3.91 5.02
C LEU A 98 -12.75 5.01 5.52
N SER A 99 -11.51 4.69 5.86
CA SER A 99 -10.52 5.67 6.28
C SER A 99 -9.15 5.39 5.66
N ALA A 100 -8.40 6.47 5.42
CA ALA A 100 -7.04 6.40 4.89
C ALA A 100 -6.16 7.50 5.50
N GLU A 101 -4.89 7.16 5.66
CA GLU A 101 -3.86 8.03 6.21
C GLU A 101 -2.65 8.06 5.27
N LEU A 102 -1.86 9.12 5.33
CA LEU A 102 -0.60 9.23 4.62
C LEU A 102 0.53 9.39 5.63
N PHE A 103 1.50 8.48 5.60
CA PHE A 103 2.63 8.53 6.51
C PHE A 103 3.34 9.88 6.46
N GLY A 104 3.60 10.46 7.64
CA GLY A 104 4.28 11.75 7.78
C GLY A 104 3.41 12.98 7.52
N TRP A 105 2.09 12.81 7.30
CA TRP A 105 1.13 13.90 7.13
C TRP A 105 0.05 13.85 8.20
N PRO A 106 -0.43 15.01 8.68
CA PRO A 106 -1.50 15.06 9.68
C PRO A 106 -2.86 14.72 9.05
N GLY A 107 -3.79 14.27 9.90
CA GLY A 107 -5.17 14.04 9.54
C GLY A 107 -5.44 12.67 8.93
N THR A 108 -6.68 12.24 9.10
CA THR A 108 -7.23 10.99 8.56
C THR A 108 -8.41 11.34 7.67
N THR A 109 -8.39 10.91 6.41
CA THR A 109 -9.58 11.01 5.56
C THR A 109 -10.58 9.96 5.96
N ARG A 110 -11.87 10.34 6.06
CA ARG A 110 -12.99 9.43 6.35
C ARG A 110 -14.07 9.59 5.31
N GLN A 111 -14.62 8.46 4.86
CA GLN A 111 -15.72 8.39 3.92
C GLN A 111 -16.77 7.42 4.44
N ASP A 112 -17.93 7.95 4.84
CA ASP A 112 -19.07 7.15 5.27
C ASP A 112 -19.88 6.70 4.05
N PHE A 113 -20.40 5.47 4.09
CA PHE A 113 -21.30 4.93 3.09
C PHE A 113 -22.19 3.84 3.68
N THR A 114 -23.26 3.48 2.96
CA THR A 114 -24.13 2.37 3.36
C THR A 114 -24.02 1.24 2.36
N ALA A 115 -23.63 0.05 2.82
CA ALA A 115 -23.51 -1.15 2.03
C ALA A 115 -24.82 -1.91 1.89
N VAL A 116 -25.10 -2.39 0.68
CA VAL A 116 -26.27 -3.24 0.36
C VAL A 116 -25.76 -4.64 -0.04
N PRO A 117 -26.40 -5.72 0.42
CA PRO A 117 -25.94 -7.08 0.11
C PRO A 117 -25.87 -7.33 -1.38
N GLY A 118 -24.87 -8.10 -1.83
CA GLY A 118 -24.67 -8.47 -3.20
C GLY A 118 -24.09 -7.38 -4.10
N ARG A 119 -23.82 -6.18 -3.56
CA ARG A 119 -23.21 -5.09 -4.32
C ARG A 119 -21.71 -4.99 -4.09
N THR A 120 -20.99 -4.53 -5.12
CA THR A 120 -19.58 -4.11 -5.04
C THR A 120 -19.53 -2.58 -5.10
N TYR A 121 -18.82 -2.00 -4.14
CA TYR A 121 -18.55 -0.57 -4.03
C TYR A 121 -17.10 -0.31 -4.40
N PHE A 122 -16.88 0.64 -5.27
CA PHE A 122 -15.55 1.02 -5.71
C PHE A 122 -15.20 2.41 -5.18
N PHE A 123 -14.00 2.53 -4.63
CA PHE A 123 -13.43 3.80 -4.19
C PHE A 123 -12.08 3.98 -4.84
N ARG A 124 -11.79 5.20 -5.26
CA ARG A 124 -10.46 5.60 -5.71
C ARG A 124 -9.73 6.28 -4.55
N ALA A 125 -8.53 5.80 -4.23
CA ALA A 125 -7.62 6.47 -3.32
C ALA A 125 -6.59 7.28 -4.12
N LYS A 126 -6.53 8.58 -3.89
CA LYS A 126 -5.59 9.51 -4.54
C LYS A 126 -4.95 10.40 -3.48
N VAL A 127 -3.66 10.65 -3.58
CA VAL A 127 -3.02 11.68 -2.75
C VAL A 127 -3.58 13.05 -3.16
N ASN A 128 -4.06 13.82 -2.18
CA ASN A 128 -4.61 15.15 -2.41
C ASN A 128 -3.55 16.07 -3.03
N GLU A 129 -3.92 16.89 -3.99
CA GLU A 129 -2.98 17.77 -4.71
C GLU A 129 -2.29 18.77 -3.80
N LYS A 130 -2.97 19.23 -2.75
CA LYS A 130 -2.39 20.11 -1.72
C LYS A 130 -1.19 19.53 -1.00
N VAL A 131 -1.07 18.19 -0.93
CA VAL A 131 0.12 17.51 -0.40
C VAL A 131 1.37 17.87 -1.23
N ASN A 132 1.22 17.96 -2.55
CA ASN A 132 2.33 18.33 -3.43
C ASN A 132 2.73 19.79 -3.25
N ASP A 133 1.75 20.70 -3.17
CA ASP A 133 1.98 22.14 -3.00
C ASP A 133 2.66 22.44 -1.66
N ILE A 134 2.13 21.87 -0.56
CA ILE A 134 2.70 22.00 0.78
C ILE A 134 4.08 21.34 0.85
N GLY A 135 4.25 20.18 0.21
CA GLY A 135 5.54 19.49 0.15
C GLY A 135 6.61 20.32 -0.56
N ALA A 136 6.28 20.95 -1.69
CA ALA A 136 7.19 21.86 -2.39
C ALA A 136 7.51 23.10 -1.54
N PHE A 137 6.51 23.68 -0.88
CA PHE A 137 6.72 24.79 0.05
C PHE A 137 7.58 24.42 1.25
N SER A 138 7.45 23.21 1.78
CA SER A 138 8.26 22.68 2.89
C SER A 138 9.75 22.60 2.55
N MET A 139 10.12 22.45 1.28
CA MET A 139 11.52 22.47 0.85
C MET A 139 12.16 23.86 1.01
N ILE A 140 11.36 24.93 0.92
CA ILE A 140 11.82 26.32 1.06
C ILE A 140 11.68 26.79 2.51
N SER A 141 10.59 26.41 3.17
CA SER A 141 10.27 26.78 4.55
C SER A 141 9.72 25.58 5.32
N PRO A 142 10.59 24.76 5.96
CA PRO A 142 10.14 23.56 6.67
C PRO A 142 9.11 23.84 7.77
N LEU A 143 9.30 24.90 8.57
CA LEU A 143 8.35 25.29 9.60
C LEU A 143 7.03 25.78 8.99
N GLY A 144 7.10 26.59 7.93
CA GLY A 144 5.92 27.04 7.18
C GLY A 144 5.13 25.88 6.58
N GLY A 145 5.80 24.89 6.02
CA GLY A 145 5.17 23.68 5.49
C GLY A 145 4.50 22.84 6.59
N ALA A 146 5.13 22.70 7.75
CA ALA A 146 4.51 22.01 8.89
C ALA A 146 3.24 22.71 9.37
N ILE A 147 3.24 24.03 9.49
CA ILE A 147 2.05 24.82 9.87
C ILE A 147 0.97 24.69 8.79
N ALA A 148 1.32 24.81 7.52
CA ALA A 148 0.38 24.70 6.42
C ALA A 148 -0.27 23.31 6.36
N SER A 149 0.49 22.23 6.63
CA SER A 149 -0.06 20.88 6.63
C SER A 149 -1.10 20.66 7.72
N VAL A 150 -0.83 21.12 8.96
CA VAL A 150 -1.78 21.03 10.07
C VAL A 150 -3.01 21.93 9.86
N ALA A 151 -2.83 23.10 9.24
CA ALA A 151 -3.94 24.01 8.93
C ALA A 151 -4.83 23.48 7.80
N THR A 152 -4.29 22.66 6.89
CA THR A 152 -4.99 22.14 5.72
C THR A 152 -5.66 20.80 5.98
N PHE A 153 -4.98 19.91 6.69
CA PHE A 153 -5.44 18.53 6.92
C PHE A 153 -5.78 18.32 8.40
N ASN A 154 -6.94 17.72 8.63
CA ASN A 154 -7.44 17.41 9.96
C ASN A 154 -8.21 16.09 9.93
N ASP A 155 -8.75 15.67 11.08
CA ASP A 155 -9.61 14.50 11.18
C ASP A 155 -10.89 14.67 10.35
N GLY A 156 -11.12 13.74 9.46
CA GLY A 156 -12.20 13.76 8.47
C GLY A 156 -11.75 14.26 7.09
N HIS A 157 -10.77 15.16 7.02
CA HIS A 157 -10.23 15.75 5.78
C HIS A 157 -8.71 15.61 5.74
N GLY A 158 -8.25 14.38 5.57
CA GLY A 158 -6.82 14.04 5.53
C GLY A 158 -6.18 14.27 4.16
N PRO A 159 -4.92 13.87 4.04
CA PRO A 159 -4.11 14.08 2.83
C PRO A 159 -4.42 13.11 1.69
N ILE A 160 -5.40 12.21 1.86
CA ILE A 160 -5.84 11.24 0.84
C ILE A 160 -7.27 11.56 0.45
N ASP A 161 -7.54 11.67 -0.84
CA ASP A 161 -8.91 11.73 -1.36
C ASP A 161 -9.44 10.29 -1.52
N LEU A 162 -10.52 9.97 -0.83
CA LEU A 162 -11.29 8.74 -0.99
C LEU A 162 -12.58 9.08 -1.73
N MET A 163 -12.66 8.76 -3.01
CA MET A 163 -13.79 9.11 -3.85
C MET A 163 -14.54 7.85 -4.30
N PRO A 164 -15.87 7.78 -4.10
CA PRO A 164 -16.65 6.73 -4.72
C PRO A 164 -16.57 6.88 -6.24
N ILE A 165 -16.38 5.76 -6.93
CA ILE A 165 -16.33 5.67 -8.38
C ILE A 165 -17.30 4.61 -8.88
N THR A 166 -17.69 4.71 -10.13
CA THR A 166 -18.52 3.70 -10.79
C THR A 166 -17.71 2.46 -11.18
N GLU A 167 -18.38 1.35 -11.40
CA GLU A 167 -17.73 0.14 -11.95
C GLU A 167 -17.08 0.41 -13.32
N ALA A 168 -17.69 1.28 -14.13
CA ALA A 168 -17.13 1.66 -15.43
C ALA A 168 -15.79 2.40 -15.28
N GLU A 169 -15.70 3.34 -14.34
CA GLU A 169 -14.45 4.05 -14.02
C GLU A 169 -13.40 3.10 -13.45
N ALA A 170 -13.78 2.16 -12.57
CA ALA A 170 -12.87 1.13 -12.07
C ALA A 170 -12.33 0.26 -13.22
N LYS A 171 -13.18 -0.13 -14.19
CA LYS A 171 -12.74 -0.85 -15.38
C LYS A 171 -11.82 -0.04 -16.29
N GLN A 172 -12.05 1.27 -16.42
CA GLN A 172 -11.13 2.15 -17.15
C GLN A 172 -9.77 2.24 -16.46
N ALA A 173 -9.74 2.35 -15.12
CA ALA A 173 -8.52 2.34 -14.35
C ALA A 173 -7.73 1.04 -14.54
N ILE A 174 -8.43 -0.11 -14.62
CA ILE A 174 -7.84 -1.42 -14.94
C ILE A 174 -7.21 -1.42 -16.34
N ALA A 175 -7.94 -0.93 -17.33
CA ALA A 175 -7.47 -0.89 -18.72
C ALA A 175 -6.24 0.02 -18.90
N ALA A 176 -6.20 1.14 -18.18
CA ALA A 176 -5.07 2.07 -18.20
C ALA A 176 -3.81 1.53 -17.48
N ALA A 177 -3.95 0.46 -16.69
CA ALA A 177 -2.85 -0.16 -15.96
C ALA A 177 -2.14 -1.29 -16.74
N GLN A 178 -2.72 -1.73 -17.86
CA GLN A 178 -2.15 -2.74 -18.77
C GLN A 178 -1.16 -2.11 -19.74
#